data_f0c526339eafb043f31f417689f04261
#
_entry.id   f0c526339eafb043f31f417689f04261
#
_cell.length_a   1.000
_cell.length_b   1.000
_cell.length_c   1.000
_cell.angle_alpha   90.00
_cell.angle_beta   90.00
_cell.angle_gamma   90.00
#
_symmetry.space_group_name_H-M   'P 1'
#
loop_
_entity.id
_entity.type
_entity.pdbx_description
1 polymer ?
#
loop_
_entity_poly.entity_id
_entity_poly.type
_entity_poly.pdbx_seq_one_letter_code
_entity_poly.pdbx_strand_id
1 'polypeptide(L)'
;MKKIKNYNPLVTVYITNFNYEKYIGVSISSVLNQSYDNFELIIIDDGSTDNSKKIIETFEDSRIVKKIFNNNIGLNKSNNIAIKHAKGSYIIRLDADDFFQKNALKIFVDHIRKNKKSSLIYPDYYIINENGFRLSRVKRENFKSKVTMLDLPAHGACTMFKTLTLKKIGGYDQGFNCQDGYDIWLKIINRYQITNINYPLFSYRQHSSSLTKNEYKILSTRAKIKEKRVKNLKLNVKDTLAIIPVRQASFNKNINPFIKVNKKNLIDIAIDYAKKSKYTSKILVSTDSDSVYNYVRKKKNINLDKRQNQTVNNLDLVVYDILKNKKYRKFKNVLIIFIEFPFRNELYLDKAINSLRLFDADVIECVRHENRLIYYHDGNGLKLLKSNKFLKAERDNIYIRTGGVVALKVSRFMIDKKIYDNSVKIGHIIIDEKSSFSIKSLLDLKIANKI
;
A
#
# COMPACT_ATOMS: atom_id res chain seq x y z
N MET A 1 0.05 40.19 -21.18
CA MET A 1 0.47 39.42 -19.99
C MET A 1 -0.39 39.81 -18.79
N LYS A 2 -1.34 39.00 -18.36
CA LYS A 2 -2.10 39.26 -17.12
C LYS A 2 -1.13 39.18 -15.92
N LYS A 3 -0.98 40.31 -15.17
CA LYS A 3 -0.25 40.38 -13.92
C LYS A 3 -0.76 39.25 -13.02
N ILE A 4 0.07 38.19 -12.80
CA ILE A 4 -0.20 37.20 -11.78
C ILE A 4 -0.18 37.98 -10.46
N LYS A 5 -1.36 38.27 -9.88
CA LYS A 5 -1.45 38.79 -8.52
C LYS A 5 -0.54 37.96 -7.64
N ASN A 6 0.33 38.61 -6.86
CA ASN A 6 1.29 37.98 -5.94
C ASN A 6 0.51 37.16 -4.89
N TYR A 7 0.12 35.93 -5.28
CA TYR A 7 -0.58 35.02 -4.38
C TYR A 7 0.41 34.53 -3.32
N ASN A 8 0.25 35.06 -2.11
CA ASN A 8 1.14 34.82 -0.97
C ASN A 8 0.33 34.14 0.16
N PRO A 9 -0.02 32.85 0.03
CA PRO A 9 -0.87 32.17 1.00
C PRO A 9 -0.14 31.95 2.33
N LEU A 10 -0.82 32.13 3.45
CA LEU A 10 -0.34 31.64 4.74
C LEU A 10 -0.25 30.11 4.70
N VAL A 11 0.89 29.56 5.08
CA VAL A 11 1.15 28.12 5.20
C VAL A 11 1.26 27.74 6.67
N THR A 12 0.44 26.79 7.12
CA THR A 12 0.64 26.17 8.43
C THR A 12 1.64 25.02 8.28
N VAL A 13 2.80 25.12 8.91
CA VAL A 13 3.67 23.97 9.15
C VAL A 13 3.34 23.44 10.54
N TYR A 14 3.27 22.11 10.69
CA TYR A 14 3.18 21.53 12.03
C TYR A 14 4.15 20.38 12.22
N ILE A 15 4.67 20.29 13.45
CA ILE A 15 5.57 19.23 13.90
C ILE A 15 4.86 18.49 15.03
N THR A 16 4.80 17.15 14.96
CA THR A 16 4.40 16.29 16.07
C THR A 16 5.61 15.60 16.63
N ASN A 17 5.79 15.71 17.95
CA ASN A 17 6.94 15.18 18.67
C ASN A 17 6.50 14.22 19.78
N PHE A 18 7.23 13.12 19.92
CA PHE A 18 7.17 12.24 21.09
C PHE A 18 8.51 11.53 21.28
N ASN A 19 9.31 11.98 22.27
CA ASN A 19 10.62 11.43 22.60
C ASN A 19 11.66 11.52 21.47
N TYR A 20 11.78 12.68 20.84
CA TYR A 20 12.76 12.97 19.79
C TYR A 20 13.72 14.12 20.19
N GLU A 21 14.19 14.16 21.45
CA GLU A 21 15.10 15.20 21.94
C GLU A 21 16.33 15.42 21.04
N LYS A 22 16.87 14.34 20.44
CA LYS A 22 18.03 14.41 19.55
C LYS A 22 17.80 15.18 18.25
N TYR A 23 16.54 15.28 17.79
CA TYR A 23 16.23 15.72 16.44
C TYR A 23 15.32 16.94 16.37
N ILE A 24 14.43 17.12 17.38
CA ILE A 24 13.38 18.14 17.36
C ILE A 24 13.93 19.55 17.14
N GLY A 25 15.09 19.90 17.73
CA GLY A 25 15.71 21.21 17.55
C GLY A 25 16.12 21.47 16.08
N VAL A 26 16.63 20.46 15.37
CA VAL A 26 16.99 20.55 13.96
C VAL A 26 15.73 20.70 13.11
N SER A 27 14.67 19.93 13.41
CA SER A 27 13.39 20.01 12.72
C SER A 27 12.80 21.43 12.81
N ILE A 28 12.68 21.98 14.03
CA ILE A 28 12.18 23.35 14.26
C ILE A 28 13.03 24.38 13.52
N SER A 29 14.35 24.33 13.68
CA SER A 29 15.27 25.26 13.01
C SER A 29 15.14 25.21 11.49
N SER A 30 14.90 24.04 10.90
CA SER A 30 14.72 23.89 9.47
C SER A 30 13.48 24.60 8.93
N VAL A 31 12.42 24.72 9.76
CA VAL A 31 11.20 25.46 9.44
C VAL A 31 11.41 26.96 9.60
N LEU A 32 12.02 27.40 10.70
CA LEU A 32 12.23 28.82 10.97
C LEU A 32 13.15 29.49 9.94
N ASN A 33 14.12 28.72 9.39
CA ASN A 33 15.09 29.18 8.40
C ASN A 33 14.61 29.01 6.94
N GLN A 34 13.29 28.85 6.69
CA GLN A 34 12.77 28.81 5.34
C GLN A 34 12.87 30.16 4.66
N SER A 35 13.09 30.17 3.34
CA SER A 35 13.13 31.38 2.51
C SER A 35 11.74 31.96 2.17
N TYR A 36 10.68 31.36 2.67
CA TYR A 36 9.31 31.83 2.57
C TYR A 36 8.80 32.22 3.95
N ASP A 37 8.45 33.48 4.17
CA ASP A 37 8.22 34.04 5.50
C ASP A 37 6.76 33.96 5.96
N ASN A 38 5.80 33.85 5.03
CA ASN A 38 4.36 33.85 5.37
C ASN A 38 3.87 32.47 5.81
N PHE A 39 4.37 32.00 6.96
CA PHE A 39 3.96 30.73 7.58
C PHE A 39 3.73 30.90 9.10
N GLU A 40 2.97 29.98 9.67
CA GLU A 40 2.92 29.71 11.10
C GLU A 40 3.47 28.30 11.36
N LEU A 41 4.06 28.09 12.54
CA LEU A 41 4.59 26.80 12.98
C LEU A 41 3.84 26.33 14.24
N ILE A 42 3.10 25.22 14.12
CA ILE A 42 2.46 24.59 15.28
C ILE A 42 3.33 23.41 15.72
N ILE A 43 3.85 23.48 16.95
CA ILE A 43 4.62 22.39 17.55
C ILE A 43 3.73 21.67 18.57
N ILE A 44 3.57 20.36 18.39
CA ILE A 44 2.79 19.53 19.30
C ILE A 44 3.73 18.52 19.94
N ASP A 45 3.95 18.66 21.24
CA ASP A 45 4.61 17.65 22.05
C ASP A 45 3.55 16.72 22.66
N ASP A 46 3.61 15.46 22.27
CA ASP A 46 2.63 14.43 22.61
C ASP A 46 2.97 13.71 23.93
N GLY A 47 3.32 14.48 24.96
CA GLY A 47 3.62 13.95 26.29
C GLY A 47 5.00 13.30 26.37
N SER A 48 6.03 13.93 25.78
CA SER A 48 7.41 13.42 25.85
C SER A 48 7.93 13.33 27.28
N THR A 49 8.72 12.29 27.54
CA THR A 49 9.37 11.99 28.82
C THR A 49 10.88 12.28 28.80
N ASP A 50 11.42 12.61 27.63
CA ASP A 50 12.81 13.06 27.43
C ASP A 50 12.94 14.59 27.53
N ASN A 51 14.07 15.17 27.10
CA ASN A 51 14.27 16.61 27.11
C ASN A 51 13.59 17.38 25.96
N SER A 52 12.78 16.71 25.12
CA SER A 52 12.10 17.36 23.99
C SER A 52 11.36 18.63 24.39
N LYS A 53 10.59 18.59 25.50
CA LYS A 53 9.84 19.74 26.03
C LYS A 53 10.74 20.93 26.29
N LYS A 54 11.85 20.72 27.02
CA LYS A 54 12.81 21.76 27.33
C LYS A 54 13.39 22.39 26.06
N ILE A 55 13.74 21.55 25.06
CA ILE A 55 14.27 22.04 23.80
C ILE A 55 13.21 22.86 23.05
N ILE A 56 11.95 22.41 22.98
CA ILE A 56 10.88 23.16 22.32
C ILE A 56 10.66 24.52 23.01
N GLU A 57 10.79 24.57 24.35
CA GLU A 57 10.61 25.81 25.14
C GLU A 57 11.68 26.86 24.82
N THR A 58 12.90 26.48 24.42
CA THR A 58 13.97 27.44 24.08
C THR A 58 13.74 28.23 22.79
N PHE A 59 12.83 27.77 21.89
CA PHE A 59 12.55 28.47 20.65
C PHE A 59 11.56 29.61 20.87
N GLU A 60 12.00 30.84 20.66
CA GLU A 60 11.20 32.07 20.75
C GLU A 60 11.09 32.69 19.35
N ASP A 61 9.92 32.56 18.71
CA ASP A 61 9.58 33.18 17.42
C ASP A 61 8.07 33.43 17.39
N SER A 62 7.66 34.61 16.95
CA SER A 62 6.25 35.03 16.93
C SER A 62 5.35 34.14 16.06
N ARG A 63 5.94 33.38 15.13
CA ARG A 63 5.24 32.46 14.25
C ARG A 63 4.96 31.10 14.90
N ILE A 64 5.52 30.83 16.08
CA ILE A 64 5.38 29.53 16.78
C ILE A 64 4.14 29.50 17.67
N VAL A 65 3.40 28.41 17.56
CA VAL A 65 2.33 28.02 18.49
C VAL A 65 2.69 26.68 19.12
N LYS A 66 2.97 26.65 20.42
CA LYS A 66 3.34 25.44 21.17
C LYS A 66 2.09 24.81 21.81
N LYS A 67 1.94 23.49 21.69
CA LYS A 67 0.92 22.66 22.33
C LYS A 67 1.61 21.48 23.00
N ILE A 68 1.76 21.53 24.31
CA ILE A 68 2.49 20.52 25.08
C ILE A 68 1.49 19.75 25.94
N PHE A 69 1.45 18.44 25.78
CA PHE A 69 0.59 17.54 26.53
C PHE A 69 1.36 16.85 27.65
N ASN A 70 0.67 16.51 28.73
CA ASN A 70 1.27 15.78 29.85
C ASN A 70 1.35 14.28 29.59
N ASN A 71 0.48 13.74 28.74
CA ASN A 71 0.40 12.33 28.43
C ASN A 71 0.33 12.13 26.91
N ASN A 72 0.82 10.98 26.44
CA ASN A 72 0.73 10.61 25.02
C ASN A 72 -0.73 10.39 24.64
N ILE A 73 -1.23 11.18 23.70
CA ILE A 73 -2.59 11.11 23.16
C ILE A 73 -2.64 10.42 21.80
N GLY A 74 -1.49 10.18 21.18
CA GLY A 74 -1.28 9.48 19.93
C GLY A 74 -1.22 10.37 18.68
N LEU A 75 -0.36 9.99 17.72
CA LEU A 75 0.00 10.75 16.52
C LEU A 75 -1.22 11.31 15.76
N ASN A 76 -2.24 10.50 15.50
CA ASN A 76 -3.40 10.95 14.72
C ASN A 76 -4.27 11.97 15.45
N LYS A 77 -4.30 11.91 16.79
CA LYS A 77 -4.96 12.92 17.62
C LYS A 77 -4.21 14.24 17.56
N SER A 78 -2.88 14.17 17.69
CA SER A 78 -1.98 15.32 17.60
C SER A 78 -2.06 15.95 16.19
N ASN A 79 -2.06 15.17 15.12
CA ASN A 79 -2.30 15.65 13.76
C ASN A 79 -3.64 16.41 13.63
N ASN A 80 -4.72 15.88 14.20
CA ASN A 80 -6.03 16.52 14.14
C ASN A 80 -6.10 17.82 14.96
N ILE A 81 -5.36 17.92 16.04
CA ILE A 81 -5.22 19.16 16.80
C ILE A 81 -4.52 20.22 15.94
N ALA A 82 -3.44 19.87 15.24
CA ALA A 82 -2.80 20.79 14.30
C ALA A 82 -3.78 21.27 13.23
N ILE A 83 -4.55 20.37 12.61
CA ILE A 83 -5.55 20.71 11.59
C ILE A 83 -6.63 21.68 12.16
N LYS A 84 -7.07 21.44 13.39
CA LYS A 84 -8.07 22.30 14.05
C LYS A 84 -7.55 23.72 14.24
N HIS A 85 -6.29 23.88 14.66
CA HIS A 85 -5.67 25.19 14.95
C HIS A 85 -5.06 25.86 13.72
N ALA A 86 -4.91 25.16 12.60
CA ALA A 86 -4.34 25.70 11.38
C ALA A 86 -5.13 26.89 10.83
N LYS A 87 -4.45 28.04 10.67
CA LYS A 87 -4.95 29.30 10.07
C LYS A 87 -4.57 29.38 8.58
N GLY A 88 -3.51 28.69 8.15
CA GLY A 88 -3.02 28.72 6.79
C GLY A 88 -3.99 28.12 5.78
N SER A 89 -3.99 28.68 4.56
CA SER A 89 -4.73 28.12 3.42
C SER A 89 -4.23 26.73 3.02
N TYR A 90 -2.98 26.46 3.34
CA TYR A 90 -2.30 25.17 3.15
C TYR A 90 -1.67 24.74 4.46
N ILE A 91 -1.61 23.43 4.65
CA ILE A 91 -1.02 22.80 5.84
C ILE A 91 -0.05 21.70 5.40
N ILE A 92 1.09 21.61 6.08
CA ILE A 92 2.13 20.61 5.82
C ILE A 92 2.68 20.07 7.13
N ARG A 93 2.86 18.76 7.21
CA ARG A 93 3.51 18.09 8.35
C ARG A 93 5.00 17.94 8.09
N LEU A 94 5.78 18.16 9.13
CA LEU A 94 7.16 17.72 9.23
C LEU A 94 7.26 16.82 10.47
N ASP A 95 7.88 15.64 10.34
CA ASP A 95 8.10 14.76 11.48
C ASP A 95 9.29 15.28 12.32
N ALA A 96 9.28 15.05 13.62
CA ALA A 96 10.25 15.63 14.54
C ALA A 96 11.70 15.14 14.32
N ASP A 97 11.88 14.03 13.64
CA ASP A 97 13.16 13.43 13.26
C ASP A 97 13.65 13.82 11.85
N ASP A 98 12.81 14.53 11.08
CA ASP A 98 13.07 14.99 9.73
C ASP A 98 13.44 16.49 9.68
N PHE A 99 13.88 16.97 8.50
CA PHE A 99 14.08 18.41 8.30
C PHE A 99 13.83 18.85 6.85
N PHE A 100 13.34 20.09 6.69
CA PHE A 100 13.12 20.70 5.37
C PHE A 100 14.43 21.15 4.71
N GLN A 101 14.45 21.10 3.37
CA GLN A 101 15.46 21.83 2.60
C GLN A 101 15.15 23.33 2.65
N LYS A 102 16.18 24.19 2.56
CA LYS A 102 16.12 25.66 2.77
C LYS A 102 14.99 26.38 1.99
N ASN A 103 14.66 25.92 0.80
CA ASN A 103 13.66 26.56 -0.07
C ASN A 103 12.36 25.77 -0.19
N ALA A 104 12.10 24.81 0.70
CA ALA A 104 10.98 23.87 0.56
C ALA A 104 9.63 24.61 0.46
N LEU A 105 9.30 25.49 1.41
CA LEU A 105 8.03 26.22 1.41
C LEU A 105 7.89 27.13 0.19
N LYS A 106 8.95 27.81 -0.22
CA LYS A 106 8.95 28.66 -1.43
C LYS A 106 8.60 27.85 -2.68
N ILE A 107 9.25 26.69 -2.85
CA ILE A 107 9.00 25.80 -4.00
C ILE A 107 7.57 25.26 -3.98
N PHE A 108 7.04 24.88 -2.81
CA PHE A 108 5.63 24.49 -2.68
C PHE A 108 4.69 25.62 -3.10
N VAL A 109 4.92 26.84 -2.63
CA VAL A 109 4.09 28.00 -2.96
C VAL A 109 4.16 28.35 -4.45
N ASP A 110 5.34 28.30 -5.05
CA ASP A 110 5.51 28.52 -6.49
C ASP A 110 4.80 27.44 -7.33
N HIS A 111 4.81 26.19 -6.85
CA HIS A 111 4.03 25.12 -7.48
C HIS A 111 2.52 25.36 -7.36
N ILE A 112 2.02 25.79 -6.21
CA ILE A 112 0.62 26.14 -5.97
C ILE A 112 0.16 27.27 -6.89
N ARG A 113 0.98 28.30 -7.09
CA ARG A 113 0.67 29.42 -8.02
C ARG A 113 0.35 28.93 -9.43
N LYS A 114 1.06 27.89 -9.89
CA LYS A 114 0.86 27.26 -11.20
C LYS A 114 -0.28 26.22 -11.20
N ASN A 115 -0.56 25.58 -10.04
CA ASN A 115 -1.47 24.45 -9.90
C ASN A 115 -2.55 24.70 -8.82
N LYS A 116 -3.30 25.78 -8.94
CA LYS A 116 -4.29 26.27 -7.94
C LYS A 116 -5.37 25.25 -7.54
N LYS A 117 -5.66 24.28 -8.40
CA LYS A 117 -6.66 23.22 -8.14
C LYS A 117 -6.11 22.06 -7.30
N SER A 118 -4.78 21.94 -7.13
CA SER A 118 -4.17 20.85 -6.36
C SER A 118 -4.58 20.90 -4.90
N SER A 119 -5.06 19.78 -4.40
CA SER A 119 -5.50 19.61 -3.00
C SER A 119 -4.49 18.85 -2.17
N LEU A 120 -3.62 18.06 -2.81
CA LEU A 120 -2.49 17.37 -2.21
C LEU A 120 -1.29 17.53 -3.13
N ILE A 121 -0.14 17.91 -2.53
CA ILE A 121 1.13 18.10 -3.22
C ILE A 121 2.21 17.39 -2.42
N TYR A 122 2.98 16.52 -3.07
CA TYR A 122 4.06 15.78 -2.44
C TYR A 122 5.35 15.92 -3.24
N PRO A 123 6.53 16.00 -2.56
CA PRO A 123 7.83 16.14 -3.21
C PRO A 123 8.58 14.82 -3.31
N ASP A 124 9.71 14.83 -3.99
CA ASP A 124 10.80 13.89 -3.76
C ASP A 124 11.44 14.16 -2.39
N TYR A 125 12.32 13.27 -1.92
CA TYR A 125 13.05 13.46 -0.68
C TYR A 125 14.41 12.75 -0.67
N TYR A 126 15.24 13.13 0.28
CA TYR A 126 16.49 12.42 0.59
C TYR A 126 16.26 11.46 1.75
N ILE A 127 16.86 10.28 1.67
CA ILE A 127 17.06 9.41 2.82
C ILE A 127 18.36 9.80 3.47
N ILE A 128 18.36 9.99 4.79
CA ILE A 128 19.54 10.25 5.60
C ILE A 128 19.65 9.21 6.72
N ASN A 129 20.87 8.98 7.20
CA ASN A 129 21.09 8.16 8.39
C ASN A 129 20.79 8.96 9.68
N GLU A 130 20.97 8.32 10.83
CA GLU A 130 20.71 8.95 12.13
C GLU A 130 21.57 10.20 12.38
N ASN A 131 22.78 10.27 11.81
CA ASN A 131 23.70 11.41 11.92
C ASN A 131 23.43 12.52 10.88
N GLY A 132 22.44 12.36 10.00
CA GLY A 132 22.08 13.34 8.97
C GLY A 132 22.86 13.20 7.65
N PHE A 133 23.73 12.20 7.49
CA PHE A 133 24.42 11.95 6.22
C PHE A 133 23.45 11.40 5.18
N ARG A 134 23.50 11.98 3.98
CA ARG A 134 22.64 11.55 2.87
C ARG A 134 23.04 10.17 2.37
N LEU A 135 22.05 9.26 2.34
CA LEU A 135 22.21 7.91 1.82
C LEU A 135 21.74 7.78 0.37
N SER A 136 20.58 8.37 0.05
CA SER A 136 20.00 8.28 -1.30
C SER A 136 18.95 9.37 -1.54
N ARG A 137 18.51 9.49 -2.80
CA ARG A 137 17.33 10.29 -3.18
C ARG A 137 16.18 9.36 -3.59
N VAL A 138 15.01 9.59 -3.05
CA VAL A 138 13.77 8.92 -3.48
C VAL A 138 13.05 9.83 -4.47
N LYS A 139 13.00 9.41 -5.71
CA LYS A 139 12.18 10.05 -6.74
C LYS A 139 10.76 9.48 -6.65
N ARG A 140 9.77 10.36 -6.46
CA ARG A 140 8.36 9.95 -6.40
C ARG A 140 7.76 9.98 -7.80
N GLU A 141 6.93 8.97 -8.09
CA GLU A 141 6.25 8.91 -9.36
C GLU A 141 5.10 9.91 -9.48
N ASN A 142 4.89 10.41 -10.69
CA ASN A 142 3.78 11.28 -11.00
C ASN A 142 2.51 10.44 -11.21
N PHE A 143 1.53 10.56 -10.34
CA PHE A 143 0.25 9.85 -10.42
C PHE A 143 -0.67 10.41 -11.52
N LYS A 144 -0.17 10.54 -12.76
CA LYS A 144 -1.00 10.85 -13.90
C LYS A 144 -1.81 9.60 -14.30
N SER A 145 -3.06 9.60 -13.89
CA SER A 145 -4.24 8.97 -14.53
C SER A 145 -4.32 7.46 -14.75
N LYS A 146 -3.26 6.65 -14.65
CA LYS A 146 -3.34 5.22 -14.99
C LYS A 146 -2.72 4.25 -13.98
N VAL A 147 -1.95 4.71 -13.02
CA VAL A 147 -1.32 3.84 -12.04
C VAL A 147 -1.85 4.17 -10.67
N THR A 148 -2.74 3.37 -10.25
CA THR A 148 -3.13 3.28 -8.88
C THR A 148 -2.05 2.49 -8.17
N MET A 149 -1.08 3.16 -7.59
CA MET A 149 -0.11 2.53 -6.71
C MET A 149 -0.81 2.22 -5.39
N LEU A 150 -1.51 1.10 -5.39
CA LEU A 150 -2.54 0.76 -4.43
C LEU A 150 -2.01 0.48 -3.03
N ASP A 151 -0.72 0.26 -2.91
CA ASP A 151 -0.04 0.02 -1.64
C ASP A 151 1.18 0.91 -1.40
N LEU A 152 1.38 1.96 -2.21
CA LEU A 152 2.46 2.94 -2.05
C LEU A 152 1.88 4.35 -1.89
N PRO A 153 1.54 4.76 -0.66
CA PRO A 153 1.00 6.10 -0.41
C PRO A 153 2.08 7.17 -0.63
N ALA A 154 1.64 8.41 -0.80
CA ALA A 154 2.50 9.55 -0.54
C ALA A 154 3.03 9.47 0.89
N HIS A 155 4.27 9.89 1.12
CA HIS A 155 4.83 9.96 2.48
C HIS A 155 3.95 10.88 3.34
N GLY A 156 3.69 10.51 4.60
CA GLY A 156 2.87 11.34 5.47
C GLY A 156 3.53 12.70 5.76
N ALA A 157 4.82 12.68 6.08
CA ALA A 157 5.63 13.89 6.25
C ALA A 157 5.86 14.61 4.92
N CYS A 158 6.05 15.91 5.00
CA CYS A 158 6.31 16.81 3.87
C CYS A 158 5.30 16.71 2.71
N THR A 159 4.07 16.29 3.03
CA THR A 159 2.94 16.33 2.09
C THR A 159 2.08 17.53 2.43
N MET A 160 1.93 18.45 1.45
CA MET A 160 1.14 19.66 1.63
C MET A 160 -0.30 19.45 1.17
N PHE A 161 -1.24 19.93 1.97
CA PHE A 161 -2.68 19.85 1.70
C PHE A 161 -3.32 21.24 1.66
N LYS A 162 -4.37 21.42 0.85
CA LYS A 162 -5.33 22.49 1.13
C LYS A 162 -5.97 22.23 2.48
N THR A 163 -5.85 23.16 3.42
CA THR A 163 -6.39 23.03 4.79
C THR A 163 -7.89 22.69 4.78
N LEU A 164 -8.66 23.38 3.94
CA LEU A 164 -10.10 23.11 3.79
C LEU A 164 -10.39 21.70 3.28
N THR A 165 -9.57 21.16 2.37
CA THR A 165 -9.74 19.78 1.90
C THR A 165 -9.51 18.79 3.03
N LEU A 166 -8.44 19.00 3.81
CA LEU A 166 -8.10 18.10 4.91
C LEU A 166 -9.19 18.14 6.01
N LYS A 167 -9.72 19.33 6.33
CA LYS A 167 -10.88 19.49 7.24
C LYS A 167 -12.12 18.79 6.68
N LYS A 168 -12.44 18.95 5.39
CA LYS A 168 -13.62 18.38 4.74
C LYS A 168 -13.63 16.84 4.70
N ILE A 169 -12.47 16.21 4.57
CA ILE A 169 -12.35 14.75 4.60
C ILE A 169 -12.32 14.16 6.02
N GLY A 170 -12.43 15.02 7.06
CA GLY A 170 -12.46 14.62 8.47
C GLY A 170 -11.09 14.35 9.10
N GLY A 171 -10.00 14.86 8.49
CA GLY A 171 -8.64 14.68 9.01
C GLY A 171 -8.20 13.22 9.11
N TYR A 172 -7.36 12.94 10.11
CA TYR A 172 -6.78 11.62 10.37
C TYR A 172 -7.72 10.74 11.22
N ASP A 173 -7.79 9.47 10.87
CA ASP A 173 -8.58 8.50 11.63
C ASP A 173 -7.86 8.07 12.91
N GLN A 174 -8.43 8.40 14.06
CA GLN A 174 -7.85 8.11 15.37
C GLN A 174 -7.88 6.62 15.74
N GLY A 175 -8.61 5.79 14.99
CA GLY A 175 -8.64 4.33 15.16
C GLY A 175 -7.39 3.61 14.64
N PHE A 176 -6.46 4.34 14.01
CA PHE A 176 -5.20 3.78 13.50
C PHE A 176 -4.00 4.45 14.18
N ASN A 177 -3.02 3.65 14.58
CA ASN A 177 -1.79 4.12 15.21
C ASN A 177 -0.54 4.06 14.32
N CYS A 178 -0.74 3.74 13.04
CA CYS A 178 0.28 3.82 11.98
C CYS A 178 -0.42 3.94 10.63
N GLN A 179 0.36 4.22 9.55
CA GLN A 179 -0.16 4.36 8.18
C GLN A 179 -1.21 5.48 8.00
N ASP A 180 -1.09 6.51 8.79
CA ASP A 180 -1.91 7.71 8.79
C ASP A 180 -1.92 8.39 7.41
N GLY A 181 -0.77 8.53 6.76
CA GLY A 181 -0.64 9.03 5.38
C GLY A 181 -1.41 8.18 4.37
N TYR A 182 -1.48 6.86 4.58
CA TYR A 182 -2.23 5.96 3.71
C TYR A 182 -3.76 6.16 3.84
N ASP A 183 -4.28 6.36 5.05
CA ASP A 183 -5.70 6.68 5.27
C ASP A 183 -6.09 7.98 4.57
N ILE A 184 -5.31 9.04 4.77
CA ILE A 184 -5.53 10.33 4.11
C ILE A 184 -5.47 10.17 2.57
N TRP A 185 -4.50 9.42 2.07
CA TRP A 185 -4.37 9.14 0.64
C TRP A 185 -5.66 8.54 0.06
N LEU A 186 -6.21 7.51 0.70
CA LEU A 186 -7.45 6.87 0.26
C LEU A 186 -8.69 7.78 0.34
N LYS A 187 -8.69 8.78 1.22
CA LYS A 187 -9.76 9.78 1.30
C LYS A 187 -9.70 10.81 0.16
N ILE A 188 -8.52 11.03 -0.40
CA ILE A 188 -8.24 12.09 -1.40
C ILE A 188 -8.24 11.55 -2.83
N ILE A 189 -7.68 10.36 -3.04
CA ILE A 189 -7.55 9.76 -4.37
C ILE A 189 -8.92 9.67 -5.08
N ASN A 190 -8.93 9.94 -6.38
CA ASN A 190 -10.13 9.95 -7.24
C ASN A 190 -11.19 11.03 -6.90
N ARG A 191 -10.94 11.91 -5.94
CA ARG A 191 -11.86 12.98 -5.53
C ARG A 191 -11.28 14.37 -5.68
N TYR A 192 -9.98 14.48 -5.56
CA TYR A 192 -9.27 15.75 -5.55
C TYR A 192 -8.04 15.68 -6.45
N GLN A 193 -7.63 16.82 -6.97
CA GLN A 193 -6.41 16.88 -7.78
C GLN A 193 -5.17 16.73 -6.91
N ILE A 194 -4.28 15.84 -7.33
CA ILE A 194 -3.00 15.53 -6.69
C ILE A 194 -1.90 15.90 -7.68
N THR A 195 -0.84 16.53 -7.19
CA THR A 195 0.35 16.86 -7.98
C THR A 195 1.61 16.53 -7.21
N ASN A 196 2.71 16.29 -7.92
CA ASN A 196 4.01 16.11 -7.30
C ASN A 196 5.01 17.19 -7.74
N ILE A 197 6.04 17.35 -6.92
CA ILE A 197 7.22 18.17 -7.20
C ILE A 197 8.40 17.24 -7.32
N ASN A 198 8.93 17.05 -8.55
CA ASN A 198 10.08 16.19 -8.81
C ASN A 198 11.40 16.79 -8.33
N TYR A 199 11.40 17.30 -7.11
CA TYR A 199 12.55 17.87 -6.44
C TYR A 199 12.52 17.50 -4.96
N PRO A 200 13.65 17.10 -4.34
CA PRO A 200 13.69 16.73 -2.95
C PRO A 200 13.57 17.96 -2.05
N LEU A 201 12.50 18.02 -1.26
CA LEU A 201 12.21 19.17 -0.39
C LEU A 201 12.42 18.90 1.09
N PHE A 202 12.67 17.65 1.48
CA PHE A 202 13.00 17.29 2.85
C PHE A 202 13.96 16.11 2.93
N SER A 203 14.53 15.92 4.09
CA SER A 203 15.38 14.79 4.43
C SER A 203 14.65 13.90 5.42
N TYR A 204 14.38 12.65 5.00
CA TYR A 204 13.77 11.61 5.80
C TYR A 204 14.84 10.80 6.54
N ARG A 205 14.77 10.78 7.87
CA ARG A 205 15.75 10.11 8.72
C ARG A 205 15.38 8.64 8.96
N GLN A 206 16.37 7.79 8.83
CA GLN A 206 16.28 6.38 9.20
C GLN A 206 17.11 6.12 10.46
N HIS A 207 16.47 5.63 11.51
CA HIS A 207 17.08 5.24 12.77
C HIS A 207 16.42 3.98 13.35
N SER A 208 16.96 3.43 14.45
CA SER A 208 16.54 2.15 15.03
C SER A 208 15.08 2.12 15.51
N SER A 209 14.53 3.23 15.96
CA SER A 209 13.17 3.37 16.50
C SER A 209 12.11 3.82 15.47
N SER A 210 12.44 3.87 14.17
CA SER A 210 11.48 4.26 13.13
C SER A 210 10.27 3.32 13.06
N LEU A 211 9.05 3.90 13.02
CA LEU A 211 7.76 3.16 13.00
C LEU A 211 7.59 2.25 11.78
N THR A 212 8.39 2.43 10.74
CA THR A 212 8.29 1.71 9.46
C THR A 212 8.97 0.33 9.44
N LYS A 213 9.54 -0.14 10.55
CA LYS A 213 10.26 -1.43 10.60
C LYS A 213 9.37 -2.66 10.73
N ASN A 214 8.16 -2.55 11.27
CA ASN A 214 7.28 -3.70 11.45
C ASN A 214 6.39 -3.92 10.22
N GLU A 215 6.86 -4.74 9.27
CA GLU A 215 6.15 -5.05 8.03
C GLU A 215 4.74 -5.59 8.28
N TYR A 216 4.57 -6.52 9.20
CA TYR A 216 3.25 -7.10 9.51
C TYR A 216 2.26 -6.05 10.03
N LYS A 217 2.69 -5.16 10.93
CA LYS A 217 1.87 -4.06 11.46
C LYS A 217 1.44 -3.13 10.32
N ILE A 218 2.35 -2.78 9.42
CA ILE A 218 2.08 -1.94 8.25
C ILE A 218 1.03 -2.59 7.35
N LEU A 219 1.27 -3.83 6.92
CA LEU A 219 0.41 -4.52 5.95
C LEU A 219 -0.98 -4.82 6.52
N SER A 220 -1.07 -5.19 7.81
CA SER A 220 -2.34 -5.43 8.50
C SER A 220 -3.13 -4.14 8.71
N THR A 221 -2.47 -3.03 9.06
CA THR A 221 -3.14 -1.73 9.19
C THR A 221 -3.67 -1.25 7.84
N ARG A 222 -2.92 -1.39 6.75
CA ARG A 222 -3.42 -1.08 5.39
C ARG A 222 -4.65 -1.90 5.01
N ALA A 223 -4.68 -3.18 5.39
CA ALA A 223 -5.86 -4.02 5.16
C ALA A 223 -7.09 -3.49 5.92
N LYS A 224 -6.93 -3.12 7.19
CA LYS A 224 -8.00 -2.54 8.03
C LYS A 224 -8.48 -1.18 7.50
N ILE A 225 -7.58 -0.32 7.04
CA ILE A 225 -7.92 0.96 6.43
C ILE A 225 -8.77 0.75 5.18
N LYS A 226 -8.38 -0.16 4.28
CA LYS A 226 -9.17 -0.51 3.08
C LYS A 226 -10.54 -1.06 3.45
N GLU A 227 -10.61 -1.97 4.42
CA GLU A 227 -11.87 -2.54 4.91
C GLU A 227 -12.83 -1.45 5.42
N LYS A 228 -12.34 -0.56 6.31
CA LYS A 228 -13.12 0.57 6.81
C LYS A 228 -13.60 1.47 5.68
N ARG A 229 -12.76 1.74 4.69
CA ARG A 229 -13.12 2.57 3.54
C ARG A 229 -14.20 1.93 2.68
N VAL A 230 -14.09 0.66 2.37
CA VAL A 230 -15.09 -0.12 1.62
C VAL A 230 -16.44 -0.14 2.36
N LYS A 231 -16.42 -0.31 3.68
CA LYS A 231 -17.61 -0.24 4.54
C LYS A 231 -18.28 1.13 4.47
N ASN A 232 -17.50 2.21 4.62
CA ASN A 232 -18.01 3.58 4.56
C ASN A 232 -18.62 3.93 3.17
N LEU A 233 -18.13 3.31 2.10
CA LEU A 233 -18.67 3.45 0.75
C LEU A 233 -19.81 2.47 0.45
N LYS A 234 -20.27 1.67 1.42
CA LYS A 234 -21.29 0.63 1.27
C LYS A 234 -20.96 -0.41 0.18
N LEU A 235 -19.68 -0.68 -0.02
CA LEU A 235 -19.18 -1.65 -1.00
C LEU A 235 -18.87 -3.03 -0.39
N ASN A 236 -19.21 -3.26 0.87
CA ASN A 236 -18.91 -4.49 1.63
C ASN A 236 -19.91 -5.62 1.33
N VAL A 237 -20.12 -5.93 0.06
CA VAL A 237 -21.10 -6.91 -0.40
C VAL A 237 -20.46 -8.29 -0.53
N LYS A 238 -21.20 -9.35 -0.18
CA LYS A 238 -20.79 -10.75 -0.34
C LYS A 238 -21.11 -11.24 -1.76
N ASP A 239 -20.28 -10.88 -2.72
CA ASP A 239 -20.51 -11.03 -4.18
C ASP A 239 -19.34 -11.71 -4.91
N THR A 240 -18.51 -12.45 -4.20
CA THR A 240 -17.28 -13.03 -4.73
C THR A 240 -17.36 -14.54 -4.82
N LEU A 241 -16.91 -15.10 -5.95
CA LEU A 241 -16.68 -16.53 -6.17
C LEU A 241 -15.20 -16.84 -5.93
N ALA A 242 -14.89 -17.74 -5.00
CA ALA A 242 -13.53 -18.27 -4.87
C ALA A 242 -13.36 -19.51 -5.76
N ILE A 243 -12.41 -19.47 -6.68
CA ILE A 243 -12.03 -20.59 -7.56
C ILE A 243 -10.69 -21.13 -7.10
N ILE A 244 -10.63 -22.43 -6.82
CA ILE A 244 -9.41 -23.15 -6.49
C ILE A 244 -9.10 -24.09 -7.67
N PRO A 245 -8.25 -23.66 -8.61
CA PRO A 245 -7.87 -24.52 -9.75
C PRO A 245 -6.84 -25.54 -9.28
N VAL A 246 -7.14 -26.82 -9.48
CA VAL A 246 -6.23 -27.93 -9.15
C VAL A 246 -6.02 -28.76 -10.40
N ARG A 247 -4.80 -28.80 -10.91
CA ARG A 247 -4.43 -29.51 -12.13
C ARG A 247 -3.58 -30.74 -11.80
N GLN A 248 -3.91 -31.89 -12.36
CA GLN A 248 -3.18 -33.13 -12.12
C GLN A 248 -1.72 -33.06 -12.56
N ALA A 249 -1.45 -32.40 -13.69
CA ALA A 249 -0.12 -32.25 -14.25
C ALA A 249 0.70 -31.07 -13.68
N SER A 250 0.13 -30.24 -12.79
CA SER A 250 0.82 -29.04 -12.25
C SER A 250 1.93 -29.37 -11.28
N PHE A 251 2.00 -30.60 -10.82
CA PHE A 251 2.88 -30.99 -9.76
C PHE A 251 3.97 -31.90 -10.33
N ASN A 252 5.18 -31.68 -9.87
CA ASN A 252 6.26 -32.63 -9.96
C ASN A 252 5.77 -33.98 -9.41
N LYS A 253 6.26 -35.13 -9.91
CA LYS A 253 5.85 -36.49 -9.47
C LYS A 253 5.76 -36.65 -7.94
N ASN A 254 6.47 -35.80 -7.20
CA ASN A 254 6.58 -35.85 -5.74
C ASN A 254 5.72 -34.80 -5.02
N ILE A 255 5.01 -33.89 -5.72
CA ILE A 255 4.20 -32.83 -5.10
C ILE A 255 2.80 -32.87 -5.68
N ASN A 256 1.81 -33.16 -4.85
CA ASN A 256 0.41 -33.30 -5.23
C ASN A 256 -0.52 -32.60 -4.22
N PRO A 257 -1.81 -32.42 -4.52
CA PRO A 257 -2.75 -31.70 -3.65
C PRO A 257 -2.95 -32.28 -2.25
N PHE A 258 -2.58 -33.54 -2.05
CA PHE A 258 -2.73 -34.27 -0.78
C PHE A 258 -1.48 -34.24 0.08
N ILE A 259 -0.42 -33.57 -0.35
CA ILE A 259 0.77 -33.37 0.47
C ILE A 259 0.38 -32.57 1.72
N LYS A 260 0.91 -33.03 2.85
CA LYS A 260 0.62 -32.43 4.16
C LYS A 260 1.68 -31.42 4.55
N VAL A 261 1.21 -30.25 4.92
CA VAL A 261 1.96 -29.22 5.65
C VAL A 261 1.30 -29.05 7.01
N ASN A 262 2.06 -29.22 8.09
CA ASN A 262 1.50 -29.18 9.45
C ASN A 262 0.27 -30.10 9.60
N LYS A 263 0.37 -31.34 9.14
CA LYS A 263 -0.66 -32.40 9.19
C LYS A 263 -1.88 -32.17 8.30
N LYS A 264 -1.95 -31.09 7.50
CA LYS A 264 -3.09 -30.72 6.68
C LYS A 264 -2.74 -30.73 5.19
N ASN A 265 -3.61 -31.30 4.35
CA ASN A 265 -3.42 -31.33 2.90
C ASN A 265 -3.40 -29.93 2.30
N LEU A 266 -2.60 -29.67 1.26
CA LEU A 266 -2.54 -28.38 0.56
C LEU A 266 -3.91 -27.93 0.07
N ILE A 267 -4.72 -28.85 -0.48
CA ILE A 267 -6.08 -28.54 -0.94
C ILE A 267 -7.00 -28.12 0.21
N ASP A 268 -6.88 -28.76 1.38
CA ASP A 268 -7.67 -28.40 2.57
C ASP A 268 -7.26 -27.03 3.10
N ILE A 269 -5.97 -26.74 3.11
CA ILE A 269 -5.45 -25.43 3.49
C ILE A 269 -6.03 -24.34 2.59
N ALA A 270 -6.07 -24.56 1.25
CA ALA A 270 -6.63 -23.60 0.31
C ALA A 270 -8.15 -23.41 0.47
N ILE A 271 -8.89 -24.51 0.69
CA ILE A 271 -10.35 -24.44 0.95
C ILE A 271 -10.65 -23.69 2.24
N ASP A 272 -9.93 -23.98 3.32
CA ASP A 272 -10.15 -23.31 4.60
C ASP A 272 -9.73 -21.85 4.55
N TYR A 273 -8.69 -21.54 3.79
CA TYR A 273 -8.31 -20.16 3.52
C TYR A 273 -9.42 -19.41 2.77
N ALA A 274 -10.00 -20.02 1.74
CA ALA A 274 -11.12 -19.42 0.99
C ALA A 274 -12.35 -19.14 1.87
N LYS A 275 -12.63 -20.01 2.86
CA LYS A 275 -13.76 -19.85 3.82
C LYS A 275 -13.60 -18.62 4.72
N LYS A 276 -12.38 -18.15 4.96
CA LYS A 276 -12.08 -17.03 5.87
C LYS A 276 -12.41 -15.66 5.27
N SER A 277 -12.58 -15.55 3.95
CA SER A 277 -12.94 -14.28 3.33
C SER A 277 -14.36 -13.86 3.67
N LYS A 278 -14.52 -12.62 4.11
CA LYS A 278 -15.83 -11.98 4.41
C LYS A 278 -16.70 -11.79 3.17
N TYR A 279 -16.06 -11.72 1.99
CA TYR A 279 -16.73 -11.40 0.72
C TYR A 279 -17.02 -12.61 -0.16
N THR A 280 -16.47 -13.77 0.16
CA THR A 280 -16.70 -15.02 -0.56
C THR A 280 -18.11 -15.55 -0.25
N SER A 281 -18.91 -15.71 -1.31
CA SER A 281 -20.25 -16.32 -1.21
C SER A 281 -20.24 -17.80 -1.55
N LYS A 282 -19.37 -18.21 -2.49
CA LYS A 282 -19.24 -19.60 -2.94
C LYS A 282 -17.77 -19.95 -3.16
N ILE A 283 -17.46 -21.19 -2.90
CA ILE A 283 -16.15 -21.78 -3.16
C ILE A 283 -16.34 -22.87 -4.22
N LEU A 284 -15.52 -22.84 -5.26
CA LEU A 284 -15.51 -23.80 -6.34
C LEU A 284 -14.12 -24.40 -6.48
N VAL A 285 -14.01 -25.70 -6.41
CA VAL A 285 -12.78 -26.42 -6.81
C VAL A 285 -12.96 -26.89 -8.23
N SER A 286 -12.07 -26.48 -9.12
CA SER A 286 -12.06 -26.90 -10.52
C SER A 286 -10.85 -27.80 -10.75
N THR A 287 -11.09 -29.03 -11.22
CA THR A 287 -10.03 -30.05 -11.37
C THR A 287 -10.26 -30.97 -12.54
N ASP A 288 -9.16 -31.44 -13.13
CA ASP A 288 -9.08 -32.53 -14.10
C ASP A 288 -8.78 -33.90 -13.45
N SER A 289 -8.43 -33.91 -12.16
CA SER A 289 -8.05 -35.10 -11.41
C SER A 289 -9.26 -35.80 -10.78
N ASP A 290 -9.42 -37.11 -11.06
CA ASP A 290 -10.46 -37.93 -10.44
C ASP A 290 -10.26 -38.08 -8.94
N SER A 291 -9.02 -38.24 -8.49
CA SER A 291 -8.71 -38.35 -7.07
C SER A 291 -9.11 -37.10 -6.29
N VAL A 292 -8.80 -35.90 -6.83
CA VAL A 292 -9.20 -34.61 -6.24
C VAL A 292 -10.71 -34.45 -6.27
N TYR A 293 -11.36 -34.76 -7.40
CA TYR A 293 -12.81 -34.71 -7.55
C TYR A 293 -13.50 -35.56 -6.50
N ASN A 294 -13.10 -36.86 -6.40
CA ASN A 294 -13.68 -37.82 -5.46
C ASN A 294 -13.43 -37.42 -3.99
N TYR A 295 -12.33 -36.81 -3.71
CA TYR A 295 -12.00 -36.30 -2.36
C TYR A 295 -12.87 -35.09 -1.98
N VAL A 296 -12.97 -34.10 -2.88
CA VAL A 296 -13.66 -32.82 -2.59
C VAL A 296 -15.17 -32.96 -2.60
N ARG A 297 -15.75 -33.89 -3.42
CA ARG A 297 -17.21 -34.14 -3.44
C ARG A 297 -17.81 -34.54 -2.10
N LYS A 298 -16.99 -35.08 -1.20
CA LYS A 298 -17.40 -35.46 0.17
C LYS A 298 -17.46 -34.25 1.13
N LYS A 299 -16.97 -33.07 0.70
CA LYS A 299 -16.90 -31.88 1.55
C LYS A 299 -18.18 -31.05 1.43
N LYS A 300 -18.74 -30.66 2.58
CA LYS A 300 -19.94 -29.80 2.62
C LYS A 300 -19.62 -28.36 2.14
N ASN A 301 -20.57 -27.77 1.43
CA ASN A 301 -20.53 -26.36 0.99
C ASN A 301 -19.39 -26.01 0.00
N ILE A 302 -18.83 -26.99 -0.70
CA ILE A 302 -17.86 -26.79 -1.76
C ILE A 302 -18.50 -27.20 -3.09
N ASN A 303 -18.47 -26.31 -4.07
CA ASN A 303 -18.89 -26.62 -5.43
C ASN A 303 -17.73 -27.29 -6.17
N LEU A 304 -18.06 -28.12 -7.12
CA LEU A 304 -17.10 -28.84 -7.94
C LEU A 304 -17.34 -28.57 -9.42
N ASP A 305 -16.27 -28.47 -10.15
CA ASP A 305 -16.21 -28.42 -11.59
C ASP A 305 -15.18 -29.44 -12.08
N LYS A 306 -15.65 -30.43 -12.85
CA LYS A 306 -14.81 -31.43 -13.49
C LYS A 306 -14.41 -30.93 -14.87
N ARG A 307 -13.14 -30.58 -15.04
CA ARG A 307 -12.62 -30.09 -16.32
C ARG A 307 -12.43 -31.22 -17.33
N GLN A 308 -12.70 -30.92 -18.60
CA GLN A 308 -12.30 -31.76 -19.71
C GLN A 308 -10.84 -31.48 -20.11
N ASN A 309 -10.14 -32.46 -20.69
CA ASN A 309 -8.69 -32.41 -20.95
C ASN A 309 -8.23 -31.22 -21.82
N GLN A 310 -9.10 -30.63 -22.62
CA GLN A 310 -8.75 -29.54 -23.57
C GLN A 310 -8.49 -28.18 -22.88
N THR A 311 -8.98 -27.95 -21.64
CA THR A 311 -8.83 -26.66 -20.91
C THR A 311 -7.73 -26.69 -19.86
N VAL A 312 -7.02 -27.80 -19.75
CA VAL A 312 -6.14 -28.10 -18.60
C VAL A 312 -4.97 -27.14 -18.45
N ASN A 313 -4.48 -26.54 -19.54
CA ASN A 313 -3.23 -25.78 -19.54
C ASN A 313 -3.41 -24.25 -19.54
N ASN A 314 -4.63 -23.73 -19.65
CA ASN A 314 -4.89 -22.31 -19.75
C ASN A 314 -5.87 -21.85 -18.66
N LEU A 315 -5.37 -21.05 -17.72
CA LEU A 315 -6.17 -20.51 -16.62
C LEU A 315 -7.32 -19.62 -17.11
N ASP A 316 -7.12 -18.87 -18.17
CA ASP A 316 -8.15 -18.01 -18.77
C ASP A 316 -9.33 -18.83 -19.25
N LEU A 317 -9.06 -19.95 -19.93
CA LEU A 317 -10.11 -20.87 -20.40
C LEU A 317 -10.85 -21.52 -19.22
N VAL A 318 -10.14 -21.93 -18.18
CA VAL A 318 -10.76 -22.49 -16.96
C VAL A 318 -11.72 -21.49 -16.33
N VAL A 319 -11.28 -20.26 -16.15
CA VAL A 319 -12.12 -19.21 -15.55
C VAL A 319 -13.30 -18.86 -16.45
N TYR A 320 -13.07 -18.79 -17.77
CA TYR A 320 -14.13 -18.52 -18.74
C TYR A 320 -15.20 -19.62 -18.76
N ASP A 321 -14.80 -20.89 -18.78
CA ASP A 321 -15.71 -22.03 -18.78
C ASP A 321 -16.60 -22.07 -17.54
N ILE A 322 -16.04 -21.73 -16.39
CA ILE A 322 -16.81 -21.58 -15.15
C ILE A 322 -17.80 -20.43 -15.27
N LEU A 323 -17.35 -19.25 -15.73
CA LEU A 323 -18.16 -18.03 -15.73
C LEU A 323 -19.20 -17.96 -16.85
N LYS A 324 -19.06 -18.76 -17.94
CA LYS A 324 -20.14 -18.86 -18.95
C LYS A 324 -21.43 -19.50 -18.38
N ASN A 325 -21.32 -20.26 -17.28
CA ASN A 325 -22.48 -20.78 -16.57
C ASN A 325 -23.16 -19.63 -15.80
N LYS A 326 -24.47 -19.42 -16.08
CA LYS A 326 -25.29 -18.36 -15.44
C LYS A 326 -25.24 -18.40 -13.89
N LYS A 327 -25.11 -19.58 -13.29
CA LYS A 327 -24.98 -19.77 -11.85
C LYS A 327 -23.78 -19.05 -11.24
N TYR A 328 -22.67 -18.94 -11.98
CA TYR A 328 -21.42 -18.33 -11.54
C TYR A 328 -21.20 -16.93 -12.12
N ARG A 329 -21.72 -16.65 -13.31
CA ARG A 329 -21.62 -15.34 -13.95
C ARG A 329 -22.26 -14.20 -13.15
N LYS A 330 -23.17 -14.51 -12.25
CA LYS A 330 -23.83 -13.51 -11.37
C LYS A 330 -22.90 -12.87 -10.32
N PHE A 331 -21.76 -13.46 -10.02
CA PHE A 331 -20.79 -12.88 -9.09
C PHE A 331 -20.11 -11.67 -9.75
N LYS A 332 -19.83 -10.64 -8.95
CA LYS A 332 -19.14 -9.44 -9.45
C LYS A 332 -17.63 -9.64 -9.52
N ASN A 333 -17.09 -10.45 -8.60
CA ASN A 333 -15.66 -10.68 -8.47
C ASN A 333 -15.35 -12.17 -8.37
N VAL A 334 -14.15 -12.52 -8.78
CA VAL A 334 -13.54 -13.85 -8.59
C VAL A 334 -12.27 -13.70 -7.79
N LEU A 335 -12.05 -14.63 -6.86
CA LEU A 335 -10.77 -14.90 -6.23
C LEU A 335 -10.23 -16.22 -6.76
N ILE A 336 -9.08 -16.21 -7.40
CA ILE A 336 -8.35 -17.42 -7.80
C ILE A 336 -7.34 -17.70 -6.68
N ILE A 337 -7.36 -18.93 -6.14
CA ILE A 337 -6.53 -19.32 -5.00
C ILE A 337 -5.74 -20.57 -5.39
N PHE A 338 -4.43 -20.41 -5.57
CA PHE A 338 -3.53 -21.51 -5.92
C PHE A 338 -3.12 -22.29 -4.68
N ILE A 339 -3.08 -23.62 -4.73
CA ILE A 339 -2.88 -24.46 -3.55
C ILE A 339 -1.44 -24.50 -3.02
N GLU A 340 -0.46 -24.12 -3.83
CA GLU A 340 0.98 -24.21 -3.54
C GLU A 340 1.46 -23.28 -2.42
N PHE A 341 0.63 -22.36 -1.92
CA PHE A 341 0.99 -21.36 -0.92
C PHE A 341 0.32 -21.67 0.43
N PRO A 342 0.90 -22.46 1.31
CA PRO A 342 0.23 -22.92 2.53
C PRO A 342 0.14 -21.88 3.65
N PHE A 343 0.99 -20.86 3.66
CA PHE A 343 1.14 -19.92 4.78
C PHE A 343 0.48 -18.55 4.57
N ARG A 344 -0.50 -18.47 3.67
CA ARG A 344 -1.18 -17.20 3.38
C ARG A 344 -1.83 -16.61 4.61
N ASN A 345 -1.64 -15.31 4.80
CA ASN A 345 -2.39 -14.56 5.80
C ASN A 345 -3.83 -14.33 5.29
N GLU A 346 -4.81 -14.60 6.16
CA GLU A 346 -6.24 -14.46 5.84
C GLU A 346 -6.65 -13.05 5.39
N LEU A 347 -5.93 -12.03 5.86
CA LEU A 347 -6.18 -10.63 5.51
C LEU A 347 -6.02 -10.34 4.00
N TYR A 348 -5.23 -11.14 3.27
CA TYR A 348 -4.91 -10.82 1.87
C TYR A 348 -6.05 -11.11 0.89
N LEU A 349 -6.95 -12.05 1.19
CA LEU A 349 -8.15 -12.27 0.36
C LEU A 349 -9.01 -11.01 0.33
N ASP A 350 -9.38 -10.54 1.51
CA ASP A 350 -10.24 -9.37 1.66
C ASP A 350 -9.51 -8.09 1.25
N LYS A 351 -8.19 -7.99 1.49
CA LYS A 351 -7.35 -6.88 1.02
C LYS A 351 -7.35 -6.79 -0.51
N ALA A 352 -7.27 -7.93 -1.22
CA ALA A 352 -7.30 -7.97 -2.68
C ALA A 352 -8.67 -7.50 -3.23
N ILE A 353 -9.78 -8.03 -2.69
CA ILE A 353 -11.14 -7.62 -3.07
C ILE A 353 -11.40 -6.14 -2.74
N ASN A 354 -10.96 -5.67 -1.58
CA ASN A 354 -11.10 -4.26 -1.22
C ASN A 354 -10.31 -3.35 -2.15
N SER A 355 -9.11 -3.77 -2.56
CA SER A 355 -8.30 -3.04 -3.54
C SER A 355 -9.01 -2.99 -4.91
N LEU A 356 -9.55 -4.12 -5.38
CA LEU A 356 -10.30 -4.20 -6.63
C LEU A 356 -11.47 -3.19 -6.67
N ARG A 357 -12.17 -3.05 -5.53
CA ARG A 357 -13.34 -2.15 -5.38
C ARG A 357 -12.96 -0.68 -5.26
N LEU A 358 -11.90 -0.39 -4.50
CA LEU A 358 -11.51 1.00 -4.18
C LEU A 358 -10.80 1.69 -5.35
N PHE A 359 -10.09 0.93 -6.17
CA PHE A 359 -9.18 1.52 -7.16
C PHE A 359 -9.63 1.30 -8.60
N ASP A 360 -10.81 0.73 -8.79
CA ASP A 360 -11.34 0.43 -10.12
C ASP A 360 -10.35 -0.37 -10.99
N ALA A 361 -9.57 -1.25 -10.35
CA ALA A 361 -8.71 -2.19 -11.04
C ALA A 361 -9.53 -3.34 -11.64
N ASP A 362 -9.02 -3.92 -12.72
CA ASP A 362 -9.65 -5.08 -13.37
C ASP A 362 -9.13 -6.38 -12.75
N VAL A 363 -7.86 -6.39 -12.36
CA VAL A 363 -7.16 -7.49 -11.70
C VAL A 363 -6.32 -6.95 -10.55
N ILE A 364 -6.26 -7.70 -9.45
CA ILE A 364 -5.33 -7.46 -8.33
C ILE A 364 -4.45 -8.68 -8.13
N GLU A 365 -3.14 -8.44 -8.14
CA GLU A 365 -2.11 -9.45 -7.88
C GLU A 365 -1.52 -9.30 -6.46
N CYS A 366 -1.14 -10.44 -5.88
CA CYS A 366 -0.26 -10.45 -4.72
C CYS A 366 1.18 -10.38 -5.18
N VAL A 367 1.95 -9.45 -4.62
CA VAL A 367 3.34 -9.22 -5.02
C VAL A 367 4.26 -8.99 -3.83
N ARG A 368 5.55 -9.17 -4.07
CA ARG A 368 6.63 -8.69 -3.19
C ARG A 368 7.58 -7.79 -3.97
N HIS A 369 8.23 -6.87 -3.27
CA HIS A 369 9.36 -6.14 -3.82
C HIS A 369 10.51 -7.08 -4.16
N GLU A 370 11.06 -6.93 -5.35
CA GLU A 370 12.29 -7.60 -5.75
C GLU A 370 13.46 -6.64 -5.59
N ASN A 371 14.37 -7.03 -4.71
CA ASN A 371 15.56 -6.23 -4.41
C ASN A 371 16.83 -6.77 -5.08
N ARG A 372 16.74 -7.95 -5.73
CA ARG A 372 17.86 -8.53 -6.48
C ARG A 372 17.99 -7.87 -7.84
N LEU A 373 19.20 -7.92 -8.41
CA LEU A 373 19.42 -7.56 -9.81
C LEU A 373 18.79 -8.64 -10.70
N ILE A 374 17.91 -8.21 -11.60
CA ILE A 374 17.24 -9.12 -12.56
C ILE A 374 17.86 -8.88 -13.93
N TYR A 375 18.31 -9.97 -14.55
CA TYR A 375 18.86 -9.96 -15.90
C TYR A 375 17.94 -10.73 -16.84
N TYR A 376 17.92 -10.33 -18.09
CA TYR A 376 17.37 -11.13 -19.20
C TYR A 376 18.48 -11.38 -20.22
N HIS A 377 18.35 -12.44 -21.00
CA HIS A 377 19.26 -12.76 -22.08
C HIS A 377 18.67 -12.27 -23.40
N ASP A 378 19.39 -11.41 -24.13
CA ASP A 378 18.93 -10.80 -25.40
C ASP A 378 19.45 -11.53 -26.64
N GLY A 379 20.05 -12.71 -26.49
CA GLY A 379 20.76 -13.46 -27.55
C GLY A 379 22.25 -13.22 -27.58
N ASN A 380 22.74 -12.07 -27.10
CA ASN A 380 24.17 -11.69 -27.08
C ASN A 380 24.79 -11.65 -25.67
N GLY A 381 24.00 -12.00 -24.64
CA GLY A 381 24.45 -12.03 -23.27
C GLY A 381 23.41 -11.52 -22.27
N LEU A 382 23.81 -11.41 -21.00
CA LEU A 382 22.94 -10.92 -19.93
C LEU A 382 22.83 -9.41 -19.96
N LYS A 383 21.60 -8.91 -20.00
CA LYS A 383 21.25 -7.49 -19.89
C LYS A 383 20.45 -7.25 -18.62
N LEU A 384 20.75 -6.17 -17.91
CA LEU A 384 19.96 -5.78 -16.75
C LEU A 384 18.56 -5.39 -17.19
N LEU A 385 17.52 -5.96 -16.54
CA LEU A 385 16.13 -5.76 -16.93
C LEU A 385 15.70 -4.29 -16.84
N LYS A 386 16.16 -3.58 -15.83
CA LYS A 386 15.99 -2.12 -15.68
C LYS A 386 17.06 -1.55 -14.75
N SER A 387 17.50 -0.36 -15.10
CA SER A 387 18.29 0.65 -14.43
C SER A 387 19.80 0.47 -14.40
N ASN A 388 20.48 1.57 -14.77
CA ASN A 388 21.91 1.79 -14.56
C ASN A 388 22.26 2.14 -13.09
N LYS A 389 21.39 1.83 -12.14
CA LYS A 389 21.52 2.23 -10.73
C LYS A 389 21.91 1.03 -9.89
N PHE A 390 23.08 1.11 -9.28
CA PHE A 390 23.64 0.02 -8.46
C PHE A 390 23.15 0.05 -7.02
N LEU A 391 22.73 1.22 -6.50
CA LEU A 391 22.24 1.34 -5.13
C LEU A 391 20.78 0.85 -5.01
N LYS A 392 20.54 -0.01 -4.03
CA LYS A 392 19.22 -0.61 -3.75
C LYS A 392 18.09 0.43 -3.62
N ALA A 393 18.39 1.59 -3.01
CA ALA A 393 17.41 2.66 -2.78
C ALA A 393 17.11 3.49 -4.05
N GLU A 394 17.90 3.36 -5.11
CA GLU A 394 17.71 4.09 -6.36
C GLU A 394 17.10 3.24 -7.48
N ARG A 395 16.91 1.93 -7.23
CA ARG A 395 16.36 1.01 -8.22
C ARG A 395 14.86 1.27 -8.42
N ASP A 396 14.40 1.01 -9.63
CA ASP A 396 12.96 1.00 -9.93
C ASP A 396 12.25 -0.05 -9.06
N ASN A 397 11.02 0.24 -8.68
CA ASN A 397 10.20 -0.71 -7.94
C ASN A 397 9.84 -1.90 -8.85
N ILE A 398 10.60 -2.97 -8.73
CA ILE A 398 10.33 -4.25 -9.39
C ILE A 398 9.56 -5.11 -8.41
N TYR A 399 8.47 -5.72 -8.91
CA TYR A 399 7.62 -6.60 -8.12
C TYR A 399 7.61 -7.99 -8.72
N ILE A 400 7.67 -8.99 -7.86
CA ILE A 400 7.48 -10.38 -8.25
C ILE A 400 6.09 -10.84 -7.80
N ARG A 401 5.34 -11.41 -8.73
CA ARG A 401 4.08 -12.08 -8.45
C ARG A 401 4.32 -13.25 -7.50
N THR A 402 3.53 -13.33 -6.43
CA THR A 402 3.65 -14.38 -5.42
C THR A 402 2.36 -14.52 -4.60
N GLY A 403 2.36 -15.37 -3.56
CA GLY A 403 1.25 -15.47 -2.60
C GLY A 403 0.01 -16.21 -3.10
N GLY A 404 -0.03 -16.58 -4.38
CA GLY A 404 -1.03 -17.49 -4.94
C GLY A 404 -2.49 -17.02 -4.83
N VAL A 405 -2.73 -15.70 -4.89
CA VAL A 405 -4.08 -15.12 -4.92
C VAL A 405 -4.15 -14.09 -6.03
N VAL A 406 -5.20 -14.20 -6.86
CA VAL A 406 -5.56 -13.22 -7.89
C VAL A 406 -7.01 -12.86 -7.69
N ALA A 407 -7.33 -11.57 -7.64
CA ALA A 407 -8.70 -11.09 -7.65
C ALA A 407 -9.01 -10.42 -9.00
N LEU A 408 -10.17 -10.68 -9.59
CA LEU A 408 -10.56 -10.08 -10.86
C LEU A 408 -12.04 -9.68 -10.89
N LYS A 409 -12.37 -8.68 -11.71
CA LYS A 409 -13.76 -8.28 -12.02
C LYS A 409 -14.33 -9.17 -13.10
N VAL A 410 -15.46 -9.81 -12.81
CA VAL A 410 -16.15 -10.69 -13.77
C VAL A 410 -16.59 -9.93 -15.02
N SER A 411 -17.15 -8.73 -14.88
CA SER A 411 -17.63 -7.94 -16.02
C SER A 411 -16.53 -7.65 -17.05
N ARG A 412 -15.33 -7.29 -16.57
CA ARG A 412 -14.19 -7.00 -17.45
C ARG A 412 -13.62 -8.27 -18.07
N PHE A 413 -13.40 -9.30 -17.25
CA PHE A 413 -12.91 -10.60 -17.72
C PHE A 413 -13.79 -11.21 -18.82
N MET A 414 -15.11 -11.08 -18.71
CA MET A 414 -16.03 -11.63 -19.71
C MET A 414 -15.98 -10.92 -21.08
N ILE A 415 -15.43 -9.72 -21.16
CA ILE A 415 -15.18 -9.01 -22.43
C ILE A 415 -13.94 -9.57 -23.11
N ASP A 416 -12.80 -9.56 -22.41
CA ASP A 416 -11.51 -9.89 -23.02
C ASP A 416 -11.18 -11.37 -22.95
N LYS A 417 -11.83 -12.11 -22.04
CA LYS A 417 -11.58 -13.54 -21.75
C LYS A 417 -10.11 -13.83 -21.39
N LYS A 418 -9.40 -12.80 -20.95
CA LYS A 418 -7.99 -12.86 -20.53
C LYS A 418 -7.81 -12.18 -19.18
N ILE A 419 -7.05 -12.81 -18.30
CA ILE A 419 -6.68 -12.23 -17.00
C ILE A 419 -5.61 -11.16 -17.20
N TYR A 420 -4.70 -11.39 -18.13
CA TYR A 420 -3.58 -10.50 -18.45
C TYR A 420 -3.62 -10.10 -19.92
N ASP A 421 -3.76 -8.82 -20.15
CA ASP A 421 -3.70 -8.18 -21.44
C ASP A 421 -3.22 -6.74 -21.28
N ASN A 422 -2.71 -6.11 -22.32
CA ASN A 422 -2.24 -4.71 -22.31
C ASN A 422 -3.35 -3.70 -21.98
N SER A 423 -4.62 -4.05 -22.17
CA SER A 423 -5.79 -3.24 -21.88
C SER A 423 -6.28 -3.37 -20.43
N VAL A 424 -5.81 -4.37 -19.69
CA VAL A 424 -6.25 -4.70 -18.32
C VAL A 424 -5.53 -3.81 -17.31
N LYS A 425 -6.29 -3.19 -16.41
CA LYS A 425 -5.74 -2.43 -15.28
C LYS A 425 -5.35 -3.38 -14.16
N ILE A 426 -4.07 -3.70 -14.09
CA ILE A 426 -3.52 -4.57 -13.06
C ILE A 426 -3.07 -3.72 -11.86
N GLY A 427 -3.74 -3.93 -10.73
CA GLY A 427 -3.30 -3.41 -9.44
C GLY A 427 -2.63 -4.50 -8.63
N HIS A 428 -2.12 -4.13 -7.46
CA HIS A 428 -1.41 -5.08 -6.61
C HIS A 428 -1.67 -4.86 -5.12
N ILE A 429 -1.38 -5.90 -4.35
CA ILE A 429 -1.20 -5.81 -2.89
C ILE A 429 0.16 -6.39 -2.52
N ILE A 430 0.87 -5.69 -1.64
CA ILE A 430 2.11 -6.20 -1.07
C ILE A 430 1.76 -7.18 0.05
N ILE A 431 2.46 -8.32 0.08
CA ILE A 431 2.31 -9.37 1.08
C ILE A 431 3.62 -9.64 1.81
N ASP A 432 3.55 -10.23 3.00
CA ASP A 432 4.72 -10.60 3.79
C ASP A 432 5.48 -11.82 3.20
N GLU A 433 6.71 -12.03 3.69
CA GLU A 433 7.60 -13.07 3.21
C GLU A 433 7.04 -14.48 3.42
N LYS A 434 6.53 -14.76 4.62
CA LYS A 434 5.96 -16.06 4.94
C LYS A 434 4.78 -16.42 4.03
N SER A 435 3.89 -15.46 3.77
CA SER A 435 2.74 -15.65 2.88
C SER A 435 3.14 -15.82 1.41
N SER A 436 4.34 -15.40 1.03
CA SER A 436 4.88 -15.54 -0.33
C SER A 436 5.51 -16.91 -0.60
N PHE A 437 5.73 -17.70 0.44
CA PHE A 437 6.39 -19.00 0.32
C PHE A 437 5.51 -19.99 -0.45
N SER A 438 6.08 -20.62 -1.48
CA SER A 438 5.40 -21.61 -2.32
C SER A 438 6.13 -22.95 -2.29
N ILE A 439 5.38 -24.04 -2.30
CA ILE A 439 5.94 -25.41 -2.36
C ILE A 439 6.00 -25.83 -3.82
N LYS A 440 7.20 -25.91 -4.37
CA LYS A 440 7.50 -26.34 -5.75
C LYS A 440 8.45 -27.54 -5.79
N SER A 441 9.10 -27.87 -4.67
CA SER A 441 10.08 -28.95 -4.56
C SER A 441 9.94 -29.68 -3.22
N LEU A 442 10.58 -30.87 -3.12
CA LEU A 442 10.69 -31.57 -1.84
C LEU A 442 11.47 -30.78 -0.78
N LEU A 443 12.42 -29.95 -1.22
CA LEU A 443 13.13 -29.06 -0.31
C LEU A 443 12.19 -28.02 0.29
N ASP A 444 11.34 -27.40 -0.52
CA ASP A 444 10.34 -26.44 -0.04
C ASP A 444 9.39 -27.09 0.97
N LEU A 445 9.00 -28.36 0.72
CA LEU A 445 8.16 -29.12 1.64
C LEU A 445 8.86 -29.37 2.98
N LYS A 446 10.15 -29.74 2.96
CA LYS A 446 10.94 -29.90 4.19
C LYS A 446 11.02 -28.58 4.98
N ILE A 447 11.24 -27.47 4.29
CA ILE A 447 11.26 -26.14 4.89
C ILE A 447 9.87 -25.80 5.47
N ALA A 448 8.81 -26.02 4.68
CA ALA A 448 7.43 -25.73 5.10
C ALA A 448 7.01 -26.45 6.40
N ASN A 449 7.49 -27.67 6.62
CA ASN A 449 7.18 -28.42 7.84
C ASN A 449 8.03 -28.02 9.06
N LYS A 450 8.99 -27.09 8.89
CA LYS A 450 9.79 -26.50 9.97
C LYS A 450 9.37 -25.06 10.33
N ILE A 451 8.57 -24.40 9.48
CA ILE A 451 7.98 -23.07 9.68
C ILE A 451 6.69 -23.17 10.52
#